data_46c0090dbd9c6e4a9f15d90b31689712
#
_entry.id   46c0090dbd9c6e4a9f15d90b31689712
#
_cell.length_a   1.000
_cell.length_b   1.000
_cell.length_c   1.000
_cell.angle_alpha   90.00
_cell.angle_beta   90.00
_cell.angle_gamma   90.00
#
_symmetry.space_group_name_H-M   'P 1'
#
loop_
_entity.id
_entity.type
_entity.pdbx_description
1 polymer ?
#
loop_
_entity_poly.entity_id
_entity_poly.type
_entity_poly.pdbx_seq_one_letter_code
_entity_poly.pdbx_strand_id
1 'polypeptide(L)'
;MAIIVISHQMGAGGPEIGMALAQRLGYRYVNQELLLDAARRYGLAEEKLSHLEESKPTLFERFDTETRHHITVLQTTQFEFAETDNAVLMRGGGQWLLRGVPHALRVRLVAPFEHRVKQWIKRTAEMTGETPNQRAAADFVRRDDAEKAGRMRYLYEVDIADPLLYELIVNTEKLRHEAVVEILERLVRRPEMATTEEGRRIVASRALASRVQVALATHADTRRYRINVEAQGDVVTLEGTTALERAVEVAQKVPGVREVRTQQVEIPPIPPFVA
;
A
#
# COMPACT_ATOMS: atom_id res chain seq x y z
N MET A 1 -1.50 13.03 -16.54
CA MET A 1 -1.80 11.71 -15.97
C MET A 1 -1.14 11.68 -14.61
N ALA A 2 -1.75 11.05 -13.62
CA ALA A 2 -1.20 10.99 -12.27
C ALA A 2 -1.72 9.76 -11.52
N ILE A 3 -1.10 9.43 -10.41
CA ILE A 3 -1.55 8.44 -9.46
C ILE A 3 -2.04 9.17 -8.22
N ILE A 4 -3.21 8.82 -7.70
CA ILE A 4 -3.75 9.41 -6.49
C ILE A 4 -3.83 8.31 -5.42
N VAL A 5 -3.27 8.58 -4.26
CA VAL A 5 -3.37 7.68 -3.11
C VAL A 5 -4.19 8.36 -2.03
N ILE A 6 -5.29 7.74 -1.62
CA ILE A 6 -6.14 8.27 -0.56
C ILE A 6 -6.08 7.36 0.67
N SER A 7 -5.39 7.83 1.70
CA SER A 7 -5.47 7.30 3.06
C SER A 7 -6.58 8.03 3.80
N HIS A 8 -7.43 7.32 4.53
CA HIS A 8 -8.52 7.97 5.24
C HIS A 8 -8.78 7.33 6.61
N GLN A 9 -9.25 8.14 7.55
CA GLN A 9 -9.86 7.66 8.78
C GLN A 9 -11.26 7.13 8.49
N MET A 10 -11.69 6.10 9.21
CA MET A 10 -13.05 5.58 9.07
C MET A 10 -14.09 6.69 9.38
N GLY A 11 -15.06 6.85 8.49
CA GLY A 11 -16.09 7.90 8.61
C GLY A 11 -15.65 9.29 8.10
N ALA A 12 -14.46 9.45 7.52
CA ALA A 12 -14.00 10.70 6.90
C ALA A 12 -14.37 10.83 5.40
N GLY A 13 -15.25 9.99 4.86
CA GLY A 13 -15.74 10.09 3.47
C GLY A 13 -14.77 9.58 2.40
N GLY A 14 -13.78 8.75 2.78
CA GLY A 14 -12.75 8.27 1.85
C GLY A 14 -13.29 7.58 0.60
N PRO A 15 -14.11 6.51 0.73
CA PRO A 15 -14.64 5.79 -0.43
C PRO A 15 -15.49 6.66 -1.35
N GLU A 16 -16.33 7.52 -0.79
CA GLU A 16 -17.22 8.42 -1.54
C GLU A 16 -16.40 9.43 -2.35
N ILE A 17 -15.43 10.08 -1.71
CA ILE A 17 -14.53 11.06 -2.35
C ILE A 17 -13.67 10.37 -3.41
N GLY A 18 -13.08 9.21 -3.09
CA GLY A 18 -12.21 8.48 -4.02
C GLY A 18 -12.95 8.00 -5.26
N MET A 19 -14.16 7.47 -5.11
CA MET A 19 -14.99 7.01 -6.23
C MET A 19 -15.44 8.19 -7.11
N ALA A 20 -15.94 9.27 -6.50
CA ALA A 20 -16.35 10.46 -7.24
C ALA A 20 -15.17 11.12 -7.98
N LEU A 21 -13.99 11.16 -7.36
CA LEU A 21 -12.77 11.68 -7.99
C LEU A 21 -12.34 10.82 -9.18
N ALA A 22 -12.33 9.50 -9.03
CA ALA A 22 -12.00 8.58 -10.10
C ALA A 22 -12.95 8.72 -11.29
N GLN A 23 -14.25 8.80 -11.03
CA GLN A 23 -15.28 9.00 -12.05
C GLN A 23 -15.09 10.35 -12.78
N ARG A 24 -14.83 11.43 -12.04
CA ARG A 24 -14.66 12.78 -12.59
C ARG A 24 -13.40 12.94 -13.45
N LEU A 25 -12.34 12.20 -13.09
CA LEU A 25 -11.06 12.20 -13.82
C LEU A 25 -11.02 11.16 -14.96
N GLY A 26 -11.95 10.19 -15.00
CA GLY A 26 -11.85 9.03 -15.87
C GLY A 26 -10.74 8.07 -15.43
N TYR A 27 -10.41 8.05 -14.13
CA TYR A 27 -9.37 7.20 -13.56
C TYR A 27 -9.95 5.89 -13.03
N ARG A 28 -9.10 4.88 -12.96
CA ARG A 28 -9.45 3.60 -12.36
C ARG A 28 -9.55 3.73 -10.84
N TYR A 29 -10.70 3.35 -10.28
CA TYR A 29 -10.87 3.28 -8.83
C TYR A 29 -10.39 1.93 -8.32
N VAL A 30 -9.31 1.92 -7.54
CA VAL A 30 -8.68 0.71 -6.99
C VAL A 30 -9.02 0.62 -5.49
N ASN A 31 -10.09 -0.10 -5.21
CA ASN A 31 -10.52 -0.42 -3.85
C ASN A 31 -9.89 -1.75 -3.38
N GLN A 32 -10.24 -2.17 -2.17
CA GLN A 32 -9.79 -3.43 -1.59
C GLN A 32 -10.17 -4.63 -2.46
N GLU A 33 -11.42 -4.70 -2.92
CA GLU A 33 -11.93 -5.81 -3.71
C GLU A 33 -11.11 -6.01 -4.99
N LEU A 34 -10.86 -4.94 -5.74
CA LEU A 34 -10.05 -4.99 -6.96
C LEU A 34 -8.60 -5.39 -6.66
N LEU A 35 -8.05 -4.95 -5.52
CA LEU A 35 -6.70 -5.31 -5.10
C LEU A 35 -6.60 -6.80 -4.77
N LEU A 36 -7.57 -7.33 -4.05
CA LEU A 36 -7.65 -8.75 -3.68
C LEU A 36 -7.86 -9.62 -4.92
N ASP A 37 -8.74 -9.22 -5.83
CA ASP A 37 -8.97 -9.94 -7.09
C ASP A 37 -7.69 -10.02 -7.94
N ALA A 38 -6.97 -8.93 -8.06
CA ALA A 38 -5.70 -8.92 -8.76
C ALA A 38 -4.63 -9.80 -8.07
N ALA A 39 -4.64 -9.87 -6.74
CA ALA A 39 -3.73 -10.71 -5.96
C ALA A 39 -3.98 -12.22 -6.11
N ARG A 40 -5.20 -12.63 -6.50
CA ARG A 40 -5.52 -14.04 -6.79
C ARG A 40 -4.64 -14.63 -7.90
N ARG A 41 -4.14 -13.81 -8.83
CA ARG A 41 -3.20 -14.25 -9.88
C ARG A 41 -1.91 -14.86 -9.34
N TYR A 42 -1.58 -14.55 -8.10
CA TYR A 42 -0.43 -15.09 -7.37
C TYR A 42 -0.75 -16.34 -6.54
N GLY A 43 -1.96 -16.94 -6.75
CA GLY A 43 -2.36 -18.20 -6.12
C GLY A 43 -2.75 -18.07 -4.65
N LEU A 44 -3.05 -16.87 -4.17
CA LEU A 44 -3.40 -16.65 -2.77
C LEU A 44 -4.91 -16.71 -2.51
N ALA A 45 -5.30 -17.33 -1.39
CA ALA A 45 -6.68 -17.38 -0.95
C ALA A 45 -7.16 -16.01 -0.46
N GLU A 46 -8.33 -15.57 -0.91
CA GLU A 46 -8.92 -14.27 -0.61
C GLU A 46 -9.09 -14.02 0.90
N GLU A 47 -9.52 -15.03 1.66
CA GLU A 47 -9.72 -14.93 3.10
C GLU A 47 -8.46 -14.50 3.86
N LYS A 48 -7.31 -15.08 3.48
CA LYS A 48 -6.02 -14.73 4.08
C LYS A 48 -5.56 -13.33 3.71
N LEU A 49 -5.78 -12.93 2.46
CA LEU A 49 -5.44 -11.59 1.98
C LEU A 49 -6.30 -10.51 2.63
N SER A 50 -7.61 -10.74 2.77
CA SER A 50 -8.54 -9.82 3.44
C SER A 50 -8.14 -9.57 4.88
N HIS A 51 -7.80 -10.64 5.62
CA HIS A 51 -7.35 -10.52 7.01
C HIS A 51 -6.11 -9.62 7.15
N LEU A 52 -5.12 -9.81 6.30
CA LEU A 52 -3.89 -9.00 6.31
C LEU A 52 -4.08 -7.55 5.83
N GLU A 53 -5.06 -7.32 4.98
CA GLU A 53 -5.43 -5.96 4.54
C GLU A 53 -6.17 -5.19 5.63
N GLU A 54 -6.94 -5.87 6.47
CA GLU A 54 -7.80 -5.26 7.49
C GLU A 54 -7.14 -5.14 8.86
N SER A 55 -6.29 -6.10 9.25
CA SER A 55 -5.69 -6.15 10.57
C SER A 55 -4.16 -6.12 10.55
N LYS A 56 -3.57 -5.73 11.68
CA LYS A 56 -2.12 -5.88 11.88
C LYS A 56 -1.80 -7.35 12.15
N PRO A 57 -0.71 -7.89 11.59
CA PRO A 57 -0.26 -9.25 11.92
C PRO A 57 0.01 -9.42 13.42
N THR A 58 -0.39 -10.57 13.95
CA THR A 58 -0.09 -10.96 15.33
C THR A 58 1.40 -11.18 15.57
N LEU A 59 1.83 -11.32 16.83
CA LEU A 59 3.25 -11.57 17.15
C LEU A 59 3.80 -12.84 16.47
N PHE A 60 2.97 -13.90 16.34
CA PHE A 60 3.37 -15.13 15.67
C PHE A 60 3.43 -14.98 14.15
N GLU A 61 2.46 -14.32 13.55
CA GLU A 61 2.41 -14.06 12.09
C GLU A 61 3.56 -13.17 11.61
N ARG A 62 4.17 -12.36 12.49
CA ARG A 62 5.32 -11.50 12.15
C ARG A 62 6.54 -12.27 11.65
N PHE A 63 6.72 -13.50 12.11
CA PHE A 63 7.84 -14.36 11.73
C PHE A 63 7.45 -15.38 10.67
N ASP A 64 6.16 -15.46 10.34
CA ASP A 64 5.65 -16.40 9.36
C ASP A 64 6.02 -16.00 7.93
N THR A 65 6.57 -16.96 7.20
CA THR A 65 6.97 -16.79 5.79
C THR A 65 5.76 -16.57 4.89
N GLU A 66 4.62 -17.20 5.22
CA GLU A 66 3.39 -17.07 4.46
C GLU A 66 2.81 -15.66 4.56
N THR A 67 2.77 -15.10 5.77
CA THR A 67 2.32 -13.72 5.99
C THR A 67 3.17 -12.71 5.22
N ARG A 68 4.50 -12.88 5.22
CA ARG A 68 5.40 -12.01 4.44
C ARG A 68 5.13 -12.11 2.94
N HIS A 69 4.90 -13.33 2.44
CA HIS A 69 4.56 -13.55 1.04
C HIS A 69 3.27 -12.82 0.65
N HIS A 70 2.21 -12.95 1.46
CA HIS A 70 0.93 -12.28 1.22
C HIS A 70 1.07 -10.75 1.18
N ILE A 71 1.83 -10.17 2.12
CA ILE A 71 2.13 -8.74 2.15
C ILE A 71 2.85 -8.31 0.87
N THR A 72 3.86 -9.08 0.44
CA THR A 72 4.61 -8.78 -0.78
C THR A 72 3.70 -8.81 -2.01
N VAL A 73 2.79 -9.77 -2.11
CA VAL A 73 1.81 -9.84 -3.21
C VAL A 73 0.90 -8.61 -3.23
N LEU A 74 0.35 -8.20 -2.08
CA LEU A 74 -0.48 -7.00 -2.00
C LEU A 74 0.28 -5.72 -2.41
N GLN A 75 1.54 -5.60 -2.02
CA GLN A 75 2.40 -4.49 -2.44
C GLN A 75 2.66 -4.50 -3.95
N THR A 76 2.96 -5.69 -4.50
CA THR A 76 3.18 -5.88 -5.93
C THR A 76 1.96 -5.48 -6.74
N THR A 77 0.77 -5.91 -6.31
CA THR A 77 -0.50 -5.56 -6.97
C THR A 77 -0.72 -4.04 -6.99
N GLN A 78 -0.35 -3.33 -5.93
CA GLN A 78 -0.43 -1.88 -5.90
C GLN A 78 0.52 -1.21 -6.89
N PHE A 79 1.77 -1.69 -6.99
CA PHE A 79 2.70 -1.17 -7.99
C PHE A 79 2.23 -1.46 -9.42
N GLU A 80 1.63 -2.62 -9.68
CA GLU A 80 1.06 -2.95 -10.99
C GLU A 80 -0.09 -1.99 -11.37
N PHE A 81 -0.95 -1.62 -10.42
CA PHE A 81 -1.94 -0.58 -10.66
C PHE A 81 -1.30 0.80 -10.87
N ALA A 82 -0.25 1.11 -10.14
CA ALA A 82 0.47 2.37 -10.30
C ALA A 82 1.19 2.46 -11.67
N GLU A 83 1.70 1.35 -12.23
CA GLU A 83 2.30 1.32 -13.58
C GLU A 83 1.33 1.73 -14.68
N THR A 84 0.03 1.52 -14.48
CA THR A 84 -0.98 1.89 -15.48
C THR A 84 -1.30 3.39 -15.51
N ASP A 85 -0.78 4.18 -14.58
CA ASP A 85 -1.20 5.58 -14.35
C ASP A 85 -2.73 5.71 -14.14
N ASN A 86 -3.24 6.93 -14.03
CA ASN A 86 -4.68 7.22 -13.98
C ASN A 86 -5.45 6.33 -12.99
N ALA A 87 -4.90 6.14 -11.81
CA ALA A 87 -5.49 5.34 -10.75
C ALA A 87 -5.72 6.14 -9.47
N VAL A 88 -6.82 5.84 -8.78
CA VAL A 88 -7.11 6.27 -7.41
C VAL A 88 -7.00 5.05 -6.51
N LEU A 89 -5.91 4.97 -5.76
CA LEU A 89 -5.59 3.87 -4.85
C LEU A 89 -6.12 4.18 -3.45
N MET A 90 -6.96 3.32 -2.90
CA MET A 90 -7.67 3.61 -1.64
C MET A 90 -7.07 2.97 -0.39
N ARG A 91 -6.17 2.02 -0.52
CA ARG A 91 -5.67 1.22 0.61
C ARG A 91 -4.22 0.72 0.41
N GLY A 92 -3.76 -0.11 1.35
CA GLY A 92 -2.56 -0.93 1.22
C GLY A 92 -1.24 -0.22 1.48
N GLY A 93 -1.24 0.96 2.09
CA GLY A 93 0.01 1.67 2.38
C GLY A 93 0.62 2.41 1.19
N GLY A 94 -0.17 2.66 0.13
CA GLY A 94 0.28 3.34 -1.08
C GLY A 94 0.96 4.69 -0.82
N GLN A 95 0.57 5.40 0.24
CA GLN A 95 1.22 6.65 0.66
C GLN A 95 2.70 6.46 1.04
N TRP A 96 3.09 5.28 1.50
CA TRP A 96 4.48 4.92 1.74
C TRP A 96 5.14 4.32 0.50
N LEU A 97 4.46 3.39 -0.17
CA LEU A 97 4.98 2.68 -1.33
C LEU A 97 5.33 3.63 -2.49
N LEU A 98 4.49 4.66 -2.70
CA LEU A 98 4.68 5.63 -3.78
C LEU A 98 5.37 6.92 -3.32
N ARG A 99 6.02 6.93 -2.14
CA ARG A 99 6.85 8.07 -1.73
C ARG A 99 7.97 8.33 -2.74
N GLY A 100 8.22 9.61 -3.03
CA GLY A 100 9.23 10.03 -4.01
C GLY A 100 8.87 9.72 -5.47
N VAL A 101 7.63 9.30 -5.78
CA VAL A 101 7.11 9.26 -7.15
C VAL A 101 6.55 10.64 -7.48
N PRO A 102 7.12 11.40 -8.44
CA PRO A 102 6.79 12.81 -8.64
C PRO A 102 5.31 13.06 -8.99
N HIS A 103 4.68 12.15 -9.73
CA HIS A 103 3.29 12.25 -10.18
C HIS A 103 2.29 11.48 -9.30
N ALA A 104 2.68 11.11 -8.08
CA ALA A 104 1.81 10.50 -7.10
C ALA A 104 1.33 11.53 -6.08
N LEU A 105 0.05 11.87 -6.10
CA LEU A 105 -0.59 12.74 -5.11
C LEU A 105 -1.06 11.87 -3.93
N ARG A 106 -0.42 12.01 -2.78
CA ARG A 106 -0.75 11.26 -1.56
C ARG A 106 -1.60 12.14 -0.64
N VAL A 107 -2.82 11.72 -0.42
CA VAL A 107 -3.84 12.48 0.32
C VAL A 107 -4.23 11.72 1.59
N ARG A 108 -4.43 12.47 2.67
CA ARG A 108 -5.06 11.94 3.89
C ARG A 108 -6.33 12.68 4.21
N LEU A 109 -7.42 11.93 4.39
CA LEU A 109 -8.71 12.45 4.84
C LEU A 109 -8.88 12.15 6.33
N VAL A 110 -9.13 13.20 7.09
CA VAL A 110 -9.33 13.14 8.55
C VAL A 110 -10.62 13.87 8.94
N ALA A 111 -11.16 13.55 10.10
CA ALA A 111 -12.24 14.32 10.70
C ALA A 111 -12.26 14.09 12.23
N PRO A 112 -12.91 14.96 13.02
CA PRO A 112 -13.11 14.75 14.44
C PRO A 112 -13.81 13.43 14.73
N PHE A 113 -13.41 12.76 15.81
CA PHE A 113 -13.89 11.42 16.14
C PHE A 113 -15.42 11.31 16.17
N GLU A 114 -16.09 12.22 16.86
CA GLU A 114 -17.55 12.21 16.98
C GLU A 114 -18.27 12.41 15.63
N HIS A 115 -17.70 13.24 14.77
CA HIS A 115 -18.20 13.40 13.40
C HIS A 115 -18.10 12.08 12.64
N ARG A 116 -16.95 11.40 12.70
CA ARG A 116 -16.70 10.12 12.01
C ARG A 116 -17.63 9.00 12.48
N VAL A 117 -17.89 8.93 13.78
CA VAL A 117 -18.86 7.97 14.36
C VAL A 117 -20.25 8.20 13.79
N LYS A 118 -20.71 9.46 13.75
CA LYS A 118 -22.03 9.83 13.18
C LYS A 118 -22.12 9.45 11.68
N GLN A 119 -21.08 9.76 10.91
CA GLN A 119 -21.04 9.42 9.47
C GLN A 119 -21.04 7.91 9.25
N TRP A 120 -20.30 7.17 10.07
CA TRP A 120 -20.29 5.71 9.97
C TRP A 120 -21.66 5.09 10.28
N ILE A 121 -22.35 5.55 11.33
CA ILE A 121 -23.71 5.12 11.67
C ILE A 121 -24.66 5.38 10.51
N LYS A 122 -24.67 6.62 9.99
CA LYS A 122 -25.52 7.03 8.87
C LYS A 122 -25.30 6.12 7.66
N ARG A 123 -24.05 5.94 7.24
CA ARG A 123 -23.70 5.11 6.09
C ARG A 123 -24.10 3.65 6.28
N THR A 124 -23.86 3.08 7.46
CA THR A 124 -24.23 1.70 7.75
C THR A 124 -25.75 1.53 7.69
N ALA A 125 -26.51 2.47 8.24
CA ALA A 125 -27.96 2.44 8.17
C ALA A 125 -28.48 2.53 6.71
N GLU A 126 -27.87 3.36 5.87
CA GLU A 126 -28.21 3.45 4.45
C GLU A 126 -27.90 2.16 3.68
N MET A 127 -26.83 1.44 4.03
CA MET A 127 -26.42 0.21 3.34
C MET A 127 -27.16 -1.04 3.82
N THR A 128 -27.42 -1.14 5.11
CA THR A 128 -27.95 -2.37 5.74
C THR A 128 -29.42 -2.26 6.16
N GLY A 129 -29.98 -1.04 6.23
CA GLY A 129 -31.28 -0.77 6.80
C GLY A 129 -31.31 -0.78 8.35
N GLU A 130 -30.19 -1.11 8.99
CA GLU A 130 -30.09 -1.17 10.46
C GLU A 130 -29.23 -0.03 11.00
N THR A 131 -29.71 0.66 12.04
CA THR A 131 -28.96 1.74 12.68
C THR A 131 -28.13 1.20 13.84
N PRO A 132 -26.78 1.16 13.71
CA PRO A 132 -25.91 0.72 14.80
C PRO A 132 -26.04 1.62 16.02
N ASN A 133 -25.88 1.04 17.24
CA ASN A 133 -25.82 1.87 18.42
C ASN A 133 -24.50 2.66 18.48
N GLN A 134 -24.55 3.83 19.10
CA GLN A 134 -23.43 4.78 19.13
C GLN A 134 -22.16 4.19 19.77
N ARG A 135 -22.29 3.35 20.80
CA ARG A 135 -21.15 2.75 21.49
C ARG A 135 -20.43 1.74 20.58
N ALA A 136 -21.18 0.84 19.94
CA ALA A 136 -20.61 -0.13 19.00
C ALA A 136 -19.95 0.57 17.81
N ALA A 137 -20.56 1.63 17.29
CA ALA A 137 -20.00 2.45 16.22
C ALA A 137 -18.66 3.11 16.64
N ALA A 138 -18.63 3.70 17.84
CA ALA A 138 -17.43 4.32 18.38
C ALA A 138 -16.29 3.30 18.57
N ASP A 139 -16.61 2.13 19.10
CA ASP A 139 -15.63 1.06 19.31
C ASP A 139 -15.09 0.51 17.97
N PHE A 140 -15.94 0.41 16.96
CA PHE A 140 -15.53 0.02 15.60
C PHE A 140 -14.58 1.05 14.99
N VAL A 141 -14.92 2.34 15.02
CA VAL A 141 -14.07 3.42 14.47
C VAL A 141 -12.71 3.48 15.17
N ARG A 142 -12.66 3.32 16.51
CA ARG A 142 -11.38 3.27 17.26
C ARG A 142 -10.53 2.08 16.85
N ARG A 143 -11.15 0.91 16.69
CA ARG A 143 -10.45 -0.32 16.29
C ARG A 143 -9.85 -0.18 14.91
N ASP A 144 -10.62 0.28 13.91
CA ASP A 144 -10.14 0.49 12.55
C ASP A 144 -8.94 1.47 12.51
N ASP A 145 -9.01 2.58 13.25
CA ASP A 145 -7.89 3.54 13.36
C ASP A 145 -6.64 2.88 13.97
N ALA A 146 -6.82 2.10 15.04
CA ALA A 146 -5.72 1.43 15.71
C ALA A 146 -5.07 0.33 14.84
N GLU A 147 -5.87 -0.42 14.10
CA GLU A 147 -5.40 -1.45 13.18
C GLU A 147 -4.62 -0.85 12.01
N LYS A 148 -5.14 0.20 11.38
CA LYS A 148 -4.44 0.93 10.31
C LYS A 148 -3.11 1.51 10.78
N ALA A 149 -3.09 2.15 11.94
CA ALA A 149 -1.87 2.70 12.53
C ALA A 149 -0.87 1.59 12.88
N GLY A 150 -1.35 0.52 13.51
CA GLY A 150 -0.53 -0.63 13.87
C GLY A 150 0.09 -1.32 12.66
N ARG A 151 -0.66 -1.47 11.56
CA ARG A 151 -0.16 -2.04 10.31
C ARG A 151 0.92 -1.18 9.67
N MET A 152 0.72 0.13 9.57
CA MET A 152 1.73 1.05 9.01
C MET A 152 3.03 1.03 9.81
N ARG A 153 2.93 1.00 11.15
CA ARG A 153 4.09 0.89 12.02
C ARG A 153 4.79 -0.47 11.88
N TYR A 154 4.01 -1.54 11.73
CA TYR A 154 4.57 -2.88 11.56
C TYR A 154 5.26 -3.09 10.19
N LEU A 155 4.60 -2.69 9.10
CA LEU A 155 5.11 -2.94 7.74
C LEU A 155 6.22 -1.99 7.32
N TYR A 156 6.16 -0.75 7.79
CA TYR A 156 6.98 0.34 7.24
C TYR A 156 7.70 1.15 8.31
N GLU A 157 7.51 0.83 9.60
CA GLU A 157 8.09 1.53 10.75
C GLU A 157 7.72 3.03 10.79
N VAL A 158 6.56 3.40 10.26
CA VAL A 158 6.11 4.79 10.16
C VAL A 158 4.80 5.02 10.93
N ASP A 159 4.64 6.25 11.40
CA ASP A 159 3.35 6.70 11.93
C ASP A 159 2.45 7.17 10.79
N ILE A 160 1.27 6.55 10.65
CA ILE A 160 0.28 6.95 9.65
C ILE A 160 -0.19 8.40 9.82
N ALA A 161 0.00 9.01 11.00
CA ALA A 161 -0.35 10.39 11.27
C ALA A 161 0.75 11.39 10.89
N ASP A 162 1.96 10.92 10.53
CA ASP A 162 3.04 11.79 10.09
C ASP A 162 2.62 12.58 8.83
N PRO A 163 2.57 13.93 8.89
CA PRO A 163 2.17 14.74 7.75
C PRO A 163 3.12 14.61 6.55
N LEU A 164 4.38 14.24 6.75
CA LEU A 164 5.35 14.07 5.66
C LEU A 164 5.07 12.86 4.75
N LEU A 165 4.12 12.01 5.13
CA LEU A 165 3.63 10.94 4.26
C LEU A 165 2.67 11.42 3.17
N TYR A 166 2.26 12.69 3.18
CA TYR A 166 1.18 13.20 2.33
C TYR A 166 1.53 14.56 1.74
N GLU A 167 1.09 14.84 0.53
CA GLU A 167 1.12 16.18 -0.06
C GLU A 167 -0.06 17.02 0.43
N LEU A 168 -1.17 16.36 0.85
CA LEU A 168 -2.36 17.06 1.33
C LEU A 168 -3.05 16.28 2.45
N ILE A 169 -3.38 16.98 3.54
CA ILE A 169 -4.25 16.46 4.60
C ILE A 169 -5.51 17.33 4.62
N VAL A 170 -6.68 16.69 4.51
CA VAL A 170 -7.98 17.39 4.47
C VAL A 170 -8.81 16.97 5.65
N ASN A 171 -9.26 17.94 6.46
CA ASN A 171 -10.31 17.73 7.46
C ASN A 171 -11.67 17.88 6.78
N THR A 172 -12.42 16.77 6.73
CA THR A 172 -13.70 16.70 6.02
C THR A 172 -14.92 17.06 6.89
N GLU A 173 -14.71 17.52 8.15
CA GLU A 173 -15.81 17.84 9.05
C GLU A 173 -16.80 18.85 8.46
N LYS A 174 -16.26 19.92 7.84
CA LYS A 174 -17.06 21.04 7.32
C LYS A 174 -17.13 21.05 5.78
N LEU A 175 -16.28 20.27 5.13
CA LEU A 175 -16.19 20.25 3.68
C LEU A 175 -17.12 19.16 3.13
N ARG A 176 -18.00 19.52 2.21
CA ARG A 176 -18.76 18.54 1.45
C ARG A 176 -17.82 17.74 0.54
N HIS A 177 -18.15 16.50 0.26
CA HIS A 177 -17.34 15.60 -0.55
C HIS A 177 -17.03 16.21 -1.93
N GLU A 178 -18.00 16.90 -2.56
CA GLU A 178 -17.84 17.57 -3.84
C GLU A 178 -16.73 18.64 -3.80
N ALA A 179 -16.67 19.43 -2.74
CA ALA A 179 -15.64 20.44 -2.57
C ALA A 179 -14.23 19.82 -2.44
N VAL A 180 -14.12 18.69 -1.73
CA VAL A 180 -12.85 17.96 -1.62
C VAL A 180 -12.44 17.38 -2.98
N VAL A 181 -13.38 16.79 -3.72
CA VAL A 181 -13.14 16.28 -5.08
C VAL A 181 -12.64 17.39 -6.01
N GLU A 182 -13.24 18.59 -5.96
CA GLU A 182 -12.79 19.74 -6.76
C GLU A 182 -11.37 20.19 -6.42
N ILE A 183 -11.01 20.21 -5.13
CA ILE A 183 -9.64 20.54 -4.69
C ILE A 183 -8.65 19.51 -5.25
N LEU A 184 -8.94 18.23 -5.10
CA LEU A 184 -8.07 17.15 -5.56
C LEU A 184 -7.93 17.12 -7.07
N GLU A 185 -9.04 17.34 -7.82
CA GLU A 185 -9.01 17.45 -9.28
C GLU A 185 -8.10 18.60 -9.74
N ARG A 186 -8.23 19.77 -9.11
CA ARG A 186 -7.37 20.94 -9.45
C ARG A 186 -5.90 20.66 -9.18
N LEU A 187 -5.57 19.99 -8.07
CA LEU A 187 -4.19 19.63 -7.75
C LEU A 187 -3.60 18.64 -8.76
N VAL A 188 -4.36 17.58 -9.09
CA VAL A 188 -3.90 16.55 -10.05
C VAL A 188 -3.66 17.11 -11.45
N ARG A 189 -4.40 18.17 -11.83
CA ARG A 189 -4.23 18.85 -13.13
C ARG A 189 -3.07 19.84 -13.18
N ARG A 190 -2.37 20.05 -12.08
CA ARG A 190 -1.21 20.93 -12.03
C ARG A 190 -0.02 20.33 -12.80
N PRO A 191 0.80 21.15 -13.47
CA PRO A 191 1.96 20.67 -14.23
C PRO A 191 2.93 19.83 -13.38
N GLU A 192 3.13 20.17 -12.11
CA GLU A 192 3.99 19.47 -11.18
C GLU A 192 3.51 18.03 -10.85
N MET A 193 2.22 17.73 -11.10
CA MET A 193 1.63 16.40 -10.95
C MET A 193 1.58 15.63 -12.26
N ALA A 194 2.10 16.18 -13.35
CA ALA A 194 2.10 15.49 -14.63
C ALA A 194 3.08 14.29 -14.61
N THR A 195 2.64 13.17 -15.16
CA THR A 195 3.50 12.02 -15.34
C THR A 195 4.68 12.34 -16.24
N THR A 196 5.88 12.15 -15.71
CA THR A 196 7.13 12.28 -16.46
C THR A 196 7.68 10.88 -16.80
N GLU A 197 8.60 10.82 -17.76
CA GLU A 197 9.28 9.57 -18.08
C GLU A 197 10.12 9.04 -16.91
N GLU A 198 10.75 9.95 -16.17
CA GLU A 198 11.45 9.61 -14.93
C GLU A 198 10.51 9.01 -13.89
N GLY A 199 9.35 9.63 -13.66
CA GLY A 199 8.33 9.12 -12.74
C GLY A 199 7.83 7.71 -13.13
N ARG A 200 7.56 7.47 -14.43
CA ARG A 200 7.22 6.13 -14.92
C ARG A 200 8.33 5.12 -14.66
N ARG A 201 9.59 5.50 -14.91
CA ARG A 201 10.74 4.63 -14.66
C ARG A 201 10.87 4.25 -13.20
N ILE A 202 10.63 5.19 -12.28
CA ILE A 202 10.64 4.91 -10.83
C ILE A 202 9.56 3.88 -10.49
N VAL A 203 8.33 4.07 -10.96
CA VAL A 203 7.21 3.13 -10.69
C VAL A 203 7.51 1.76 -11.29
N ALA A 204 7.92 1.69 -12.56
CA ALA A 204 8.25 0.44 -13.25
C ALA A 204 9.39 -0.32 -12.55
N SER A 205 10.42 0.38 -12.08
CA SER A 205 11.52 -0.22 -11.31
C SER A 205 11.01 -0.84 -10.01
N ARG A 206 10.16 -0.12 -9.26
CA ARG A 206 9.58 -0.66 -8.02
C ARG A 206 8.65 -1.84 -8.28
N ALA A 207 7.86 -1.79 -9.34
CA ALA A 207 7.01 -2.89 -9.76
C ALA A 207 7.84 -4.12 -10.16
N LEU A 208 8.93 -3.95 -10.90
CA LEU A 208 9.85 -5.03 -11.23
C LEU A 208 10.48 -5.64 -9.97
N ALA A 209 11.03 -4.81 -9.08
CA ALA A 209 11.59 -5.27 -7.82
C ALA A 209 10.57 -6.08 -7.00
N SER A 210 9.33 -5.61 -6.92
CA SER A 210 8.28 -6.31 -6.18
C SER A 210 7.87 -7.64 -6.83
N ARG A 211 7.81 -7.74 -8.16
CA ARG A 211 7.59 -9.02 -8.88
C ARG A 211 8.70 -10.02 -8.61
N VAL A 212 9.96 -9.58 -8.61
CA VAL A 212 11.10 -10.43 -8.22
C VAL A 212 10.96 -10.87 -6.76
N GLN A 213 10.58 -9.95 -5.86
CA GLN A 213 10.37 -10.27 -4.45
C GLN A 213 9.30 -11.35 -4.25
N VAL A 214 8.17 -11.28 -5.00
CA VAL A 214 7.14 -12.34 -4.99
C VAL A 214 7.71 -13.66 -5.51
N ALA A 215 8.46 -13.65 -6.61
CA ALA A 215 9.07 -14.87 -7.16
C ALA A 215 10.01 -15.52 -6.15
N LEU A 216 10.83 -14.75 -5.45
CA LEU A 216 11.71 -15.25 -4.40
C LEU A 216 10.93 -15.78 -3.19
N ALA A 217 9.84 -15.12 -2.81
CA ALA A 217 9.01 -15.51 -1.67
C ALA A 217 8.16 -16.78 -1.91
N THR A 218 7.93 -17.13 -3.18
CA THR A 218 7.20 -18.36 -3.57
C THR A 218 8.10 -19.53 -3.85
N HIS A 219 9.35 -19.31 -4.28
CA HIS A 219 10.24 -20.38 -4.68
C HIS A 219 10.75 -21.20 -3.48
N ALA A 220 10.71 -22.52 -3.56
CA ALA A 220 11.05 -23.43 -2.47
C ALA A 220 12.43 -23.18 -1.85
N ASP A 221 13.43 -22.88 -2.69
CA ASP A 221 14.82 -22.69 -2.28
C ASP A 221 15.12 -21.30 -1.71
N THR A 222 14.28 -20.29 -1.99
CA THR A 222 14.55 -18.92 -1.58
C THR A 222 13.57 -18.35 -0.54
N ARG A 223 12.34 -18.89 -0.43
CA ARG A 223 11.25 -18.35 0.41
C ARG A 223 11.59 -18.16 1.90
N ARG A 224 12.51 -18.95 2.44
CA ARG A 224 12.93 -18.88 3.85
C ARG A 224 13.99 -17.83 4.13
N TYR A 225 14.62 -17.29 3.11
CA TYR A 225 15.69 -16.31 3.26
C TYR A 225 15.15 -14.88 3.14
N ARG A 226 15.80 -13.96 3.85
CA ARG A 226 15.55 -12.54 3.70
C ARG A 226 16.49 -11.99 2.65
N ILE A 227 15.95 -11.72 1.47
CA ILE A 227 16.68 -11.12 0.35
C ILE A 227 15.97 -9.82 0.04
N ASN A 228 16.66 -8.70 0.18
CA ASN A 228 16.17 -7.40 -0.27
C ASN A 228 16.33 -7.30 -1.78
N VAL A 229 15.34 -6.70 -2.43
CA VAL A 229 15.31 -6.57 -3.89
C VAL A 229 15.12 -5.11 -4.24
N GLU A 230 16.05 -4.56 -4.99
CA GLU A 230 15.93 -3.25 -5.61
C GLU A 230 16.03 -3.39 -7.11
N ALA A 231 15.42 -2.47 -7.85
CA ALA A 231 15.57 -2.41 -9.30
C ALA A 231 15.80 -0.97 -9.76
N GLN A 232 16.63 -0.84 -10.77
CA GLN A 232 16.85 0.41 -11.49
C GLN A 232 16.72 0.14 -13.00
N GLY A 233 15.58 0.49 -13.58
CA GLY A 233 15.20 0.04 -14.91
C GLY A 233 15.02 -1.48 -14.92
N ASP A 234 15.74 -2.15 -15.80
CA ASP A 234 15.73 -3.61 -15.99
C ASP A 234 16.88 -4.35 -15.26
N VAL A 235 17.68 -3.62 -14.46
CA VAL A 235 18.74 -4.16 -13.62
C VAL A 235 18.22 -4.34 -12.19
N VAL A 236 18.29 -5.58 -11.69
CA VAL A 236 17.84 -5.95 -10.33
C VAL A 236 19.05 -6.19 -9.44
N THR A 237 19.06 -5.61 -8.25
CA THR A 237 20.08 -5.86 -7.22
C THR A 237 19.44 -6.69 -6.09
N LEU A 238 20.06 -7.82 -5.80
CA LEU A 238 19.69 -8.72 -4.70
C LEU A 238 20.68 -8.54 -3.56
N GLU A 239 20.18 -8.17 -2.40
CA GLU A 239 20.98 -7.98 -1.19
C GLU A 239 20.59 -9.01 -0.14
N GLY A 240 21.55 -9.75 0.39
CA GLY A 240 21.28 -10.78 1.38
C GLY A 240 22.55 -11.41 1.95
N THR A 241 22.38 -12.26 2.96
CA THR A 241 23.49 -12.95 3.62
C THR A 241 23.78 -14.34 3.03
N THR A 242 22.76 -14.97 2.45
CA THR A 242 22.84 -16.36 1.96
C THR A 242 21.91 -16.58 0.77
N ALA A 243 22.08 -17.69 0.06
CA ALA A 243 21.23 -18.16 -1.05
C ALA A 243 21.17 -17.21 -2.26
N LEU A 244 22.14 -16.31 -2.44
CA LEU A 244 22.13 -15.33 -3.52
C LEU A 244 22.25 -15.99 -4.90
N GLU A 245 23.03 -17.07 -5.07
CA GLU A 245 23.12 -17.78 -6.34
C GLU A 245 21.77 -18.32 -6.82
N ARG A 246 21.03 -18.98 -5.92
CA ARG A 246 19.67 -19.45 -6.23
C ARG A 246 18.69 -18.30 -6.46
N ALA A 247 18.82 -17.22 -5.72
CA ALA A 247 18.02 -16.03 -5.91
C ALA A 247 18.25 -15.39 -7.29
N VAL A 248 19.48 -15.39 -7.80
CA VAL A 248 19.81 -14.94 -9.16
C VAL A 248 19.07 -15.77 -10.20
N GLU A 249 19.12 -17.12 -10.09
CA GLU A 249 18.43 -18.02 -11.01
C GLU A 249 16.90 -17.77 -11.04
N VAL A 250 16.31 -17.47 -9.89
CA VAL A 250 14.87 -17.16 -9.79
C VAL A 250 14.57 -15.79 -10.38
N ALA A 251 15.36 -14.79 -10.02
CA ALA A 251 15.16 -13.40 -10.47
C ALA A 251 15.30 -13.28 -12.01
N GLN A 252 16.25 -13.97 -12.62
CA GLN A 252 16.45 -13.96 -14.08
C GLN A 252 15.27 -14.49 -14.88
N LYS A 253 14.39 -15.31 -14.27
CA LYS A 253 13.19 -15.84 -14.92
C LYS A 253 12.00 -14.86 -14.86
N VAL A 254 12.11 -13.79 -14.10
CA VAL A 254 11.03 -12.80 -13.97
C VAL A 254 11.01 -11.91 -15.22
N PRO A 255 9.86 -11.79 -15.91
CA PRO A 255 9.75 -10.94 -17.08
C PRO A 255 10.15 -9.49 -16.79
N GLY A 256 11.00 -8.92 -17.62
CA GLY A 256 11.51 -7.55 -17.49
C GLY A 256 12.86 -7.45 -16.80
N VAL A 257 13.41 -8.53 -16.25
CA VAL A 257 14.76 -8.57 -15.70
C VAL A 257 15.77 -8.85 -16.82
N ARG A 258 16.69 -7.92 -17.07
CA ARG A 258 17.80 -8.08 -18.02
C ARG A 258 19.09 -8.49 -17.33
N GLU A 259 19.37 -7.92 -16.17
CA GLU A 259 20.62 -8.12 -15.42
C GLU A 259 20.30 -8.29 -13.93
N VAL A 260 20.97 -9.21 -13.27
CA VAL A 260 20.90 -9.38 -11.81
C VAL A 260 22.27 -9.17 -11.21
N ARG A 261 22.36 -8.27 -10.24
CA ARG A 261 23.53 -8.01 -9.41
C ARG A 261 23.28 -8.52 -8.00
N THR A 262 24.34 -8.91 -7.33
CA THR A 262 24.28 -9.37 -5.94
C THR A 262 25.15 -8.50 -5.05
N GLN A 263 24.63 -8.20 -3.87
CA GLN A 263 25.37 -7.54 -2.80
C GLN A 263 25.29 -8.40 -1.55
N GLN A 264 26.42 -8.95 -1.13
CA GLN A 264 26.46 -9.75 0.10
C GLN A 264 26.52 -8.82 1.31
N VAL A 265 25.63 -9.05 2.27
CA VAL A 265 25.65 -8.35 3.56
C VAL A 265 26.46 -9.18 4.54
N GLU A 266 27.53 -8.60 5.06
CA GLU A 266 28.29 -9.22 6.15
C GLU A 266 27.51 -9.06 7.46
N ILE A 267 27.29 -10.18 8.16
CA ILE A 267 26.74 -10.13 9.52
C ILE A 267 27.91 -9.72 10.43
N PRO A 268 27.84 -8.58 11.13
CA PRO A 268 28.89 -8.22 12.06
C PRO A 268 29.04 -9.34 13.09
N PRO A 269 30.28 -9.71 13.47
CA PRO A 269 30.53 -10.75 14.45
C PRO A 269 29.80 -10.38 15.76
N ILE A 270 29.08 -11.35 16.33
CA ILE A 270 28.45 -11.17 17.64
C ILE A 270 29.57 -10.83 18.63
N PRO A 271 29.54 -9.66 19.30
CA PRO A 271 30.56 -9.34 20.30
C PRO A 271 30.56 -10.45 21.35
N PRO A 272 31.75 -10.92 21.79
CA PRO A 272 31.82 -11.93 22.83
C PRO A 272 31.07 -11.39 24.05
N PHE A 273 30.13 -12.19 24.58
CA PHE A 273 29.47 -11.86 25.81
C PHE A 273 30.57 -11.61 26.86
N VAL A 274 30.67 -10.38 27.34
CA VAL A 274 31.48 -10.07 28.50
C VAL A 274 30.72 -10.70 29.67
N ALA A 275 31.28 -11.83 30.17
CA ALA A 275 30.75 -12.56 31.31
C ALA A 275 30.98 -11.75 32.60
#